data_c2fde83f3f4d7d88f004312cf8f032c7
#
_entry.id   c2fde83f3f4d7d88f004312cf8f032c7
#
_cell.length_a   1.000
_cell.length_b   1.000
_cell.length_c   1.000
_cell.angle_alpha   90.00
_cell.angle_beta   90.00
_cell.angle_gamma   90.00
#
_symmetry.space_group_name_H-M   'P 1'
#
loop_
_entity.id
_entity.type
_entity.pdbx_description
1 polymer ?
#
loop_
_entity_poly.entity_id
_entity_poly.type
_entity_poly.pdbx_seq_one_letter_code
_entity_poly.pdbx_strand_id
1 'polypeptide(L)'
;MSVPTSIDSIIFDLGGVIVNLDYGLTIWAFSQLAGYDITQQYSQQKQADLFSKFEIGSITAAEFRQGLMRLLGFEAGADAIDQAWNALILEFPPERVELLRQLGRRKRIFLLSNINELHLATSDRKFAEAMGTDIGTLADQFERAYYSHLVCDRKPNASIFQRVINENNLDPAKTLFLDDTAHNLVGAEQVGLQTIHITPENPIESLNLLDL
;
A
#
# COMPACT_ATOMS: atom_id res chain seq x y z
N MET A 1 22.97 -0.33 -3.08
CA MET A 1 22.86 -0.23 -4.55
C MET A 1 22.86 1.24 -4.91
N SER A 2 23.62 1.67 -5.92
CA SER A 2 23.64 3.07 -6.34
C SER A 2 22.37 3.37 -7.10
N VAL A 3 21.64 4.41 -6.68
CA VAL A 3 20.50 4.93 -7.44
C VAL A 3 21.02 5.52 -8.75
N PRO A 4 20.33 5.32 -9.87
CA PRO A 4 20.77 5.87 -11.16
C PRO A 4 20.76 7.38 -11.19
N THR A 5 21.67 7.97 -11.95
CA THR A 5 22.02 9.39 -11.93
C THR A 5 21.04 10.34 -12.64
N SER A 6 19.85 9.88 -13.06
CA SER A 6 18.84 10.73 -13.71
C SER A 6 17.43 10.20 -13.54
N ILE A 7 16.90 10.27 -12.31
CA ILE A 7 15.49 9.97 -12.02
C ILE A 7 14.67 11.25 -12.11
N ASP A 8 13.65 11.26 -12.94
CA ASP A 8 12.71 12.38 -13.11
C ASP A 8 11.40 12.16 -12.33
N SER A 9 11.02 10.89 -12.11
CA SER A 9 9.77 10.51 -11.45
C SER A 9 9.97 9.38 -10.44
N ILE A 10 9.17 9.38 -9.36
CA ILE A 10 9.21 8.31 -8.35
C ILE A 10 7.78 7.82 -8.10
N ILE A 11 7.59 6.51 -8.12
CA ILE A 11 6.36 5.83 -7.74
C ILE A 11 6.59 5.16 -6.39
N PHE A 12 5.76 5.46 -5.41
CA PHE A 12 5.85 4.89 -4.06
C PHE A 12 4.74 3.85 -3.85
N ASP A 13 5.06 2.74 -3.20
CA ASP A 13 4.06 1.99 -2.46
C ASP A 13 3.66 2.75 -1.18
N LEU A 14 2.56 2.33 -0.55
CA LEU A 14 2.05 2.90 0.69
C LEU A 14 2.53 2.09 1.91
N GLY A 15 2.10 0.85 1.98
CA GLY A 15 2.32 -0.03 3.13
C GLY A 15 3.77 -0.46 3.27
N GLY A 16 4.35 -0.39 4.49
CA GLY A 16 5.76 -0.73 4.68
C GLY A 16 6.76 0.28 4.09
N VAL A 17 6.29 1.23 3.27
CA VAL A 17 7.11 2.29 2.66
C VAL A 17 6.81 3.65 3.29
N ILE A 18 5.57 4.11 3.26
CA ILE A 18 5.14 5.41 3.80
C ILE A 18 4.48 5.25 5.16
N VAL A 19 3.59 4.26 5.30
CA VAL A 19 2.93 3.89 6.57
C VAL A 19 3.51 2.60 7.11
N ASN A 20 3.73 2.53 8.42
CA ASN A 20 4.18 1.31 9.07
C ASN A 20 3.02 0.29 9.15
N LEU A 21 3.34 -0.99 8.98
CA LEU A 21 2.38 -2.09 9.04
C LEU A 21 2.84 -3.18 10.02
N ASP A 22 1.87 -3.78 10.73
CA ASP A 22 2.08 -5.00 11.50
C ASP A 22 0.92 -6.00 11.26
N TYR A 23 1.14 -6.96 10.38
CA TYR A 23 0.18 -8.01 10.06
C TYR A 23 -0.18 -8.90 11.25
N GLY A 24 0.71 -9.00 12.25
CA GLY A 24 0.47 -9.76 13.47
C GLY A 24 -0.72 -9.23 14.28
N LEU A 25 -0.94 -7.91 14.27
CA LEU A 25 -2.06 -7.29 14.96
C LEU A 25 -3.40 -7.68 14.36
N THR A 26 -3.53 -7.77 13.04
CA THR A 26 -4.75 -8.26 12.37
C THR A 26 -5.00 -9.73 12.69
N ILE A 27 -3.96 -10.57 12.65
CA ILE A 27 -4.07 -11.99 13.01
C ILE A 27 -4.51 -12.14 14.46
N TRP A 28 -3.88 -11.40 15.36
CA TRP A 28 -4.24 -11.40 16.77
C TRP A 28 -5.71 -10.95 17.00
N ALA A 29 -6.11 -9.84 16.38
CA ALA A 29 -7.46 -9.29 16.54
C ALA A 29 -8.55 -10.26 16.04
N PHE A 30 -8.34 -10.87 14.87
CA PHE A 30 -9.26 -11.89 14.38
C PHE A 30 -9.24 -13.17 15.22
N SER A 31 -8.10 -13.56 15.79
CA SER A 31 -8.03 -14.69 16.72
C SER A 31 -8.87 -14.45 17.98
N GLN A 32 -8.91 -13.19 18.47
CA GLN A 32 -9.79 -12.83 19.59
C GLN A 32 -11.27 -12.95 19.21
N LEU A 33 -11.66 -12.51 17.99
CA LEU A 33 -13.04 -12.63 17.51
C LEU A 33 -13.46 -14.08 17.26
N ALA A 34 -12.56 -14.90 16.73
CA ALA A 34 -12.81 -16.30 16.43
C ALA A 34 -12.75 -17.22 17.67
N GLY A 35 -12.08 -16.78 18.75
CA GLY A 35 -11.87 -17.60 19.94
C GLY A 35 -10.81 -18.70 19.79
N TYR A 36 -10.00 -18.66 18.73
CA TYR A 36 -8.88 -19.59 18.46
C TYR A 36 -7.80 -18.93 17.61
N ASP A 37 -6.61 -19.52 17.57
CA ASP A 37 -5.50 -19.02 16.73
C ASP A 37 -5.77 -19.27 15.24
N ILE A 38 -5.95 -18.18 14.48
CA ILE A 38 -6.26 -18.21 13.04
C ILE A 38 -5.00 -18.21 12.16
N THR A 39 -3.80 -18.24 12.72
CA THR A 39 -2.55 -18.04 11.97
C THR A 39 -2.44 -18.93 10.74
N GLN A 40 -2.78 -20.21 10.87
CA GLN A 40 -2.73 -21.15 9.73
C GLN A 40 -3.78 -20.82 8.67
N GLN A 41 -5.02 -20.56 9.10
CA GLN A 41 -6.13 -20.21 8.19
C GLN A 41 -5.82 -18.89 7.47
N TYR A 42 -5.36 -17.89 8.19
CA TYR A 42 -5.01 -16.59 7.60
C TYR A 42 -3.87 -16.69 6.58
N SER A 43 -2.83 -17.49 6.85
CA SER A 43 -1.72 -17.67 5.90
C SER A 43 -2.12 -18.43 4.63
N GLN A 44 -2.97 -19.45 4.74
CA GLN A 44 -3.52 -20.17 3.60
C GLN A 44 -4.46 -19.29 2.76
N GLN A 45 -5.09 -18.32 3.38
CA GLN A 45 -6.13 -17.45 2.80
C GLN A 45 -5.57 -16.16 2.20
N LYS A 46 -4.34 -15.72 2.51
CA LYS A 46 -3.61 -14.73 1.70
C LYS A 46 -3.54 -15.14 0.23
N GLN A 47 -3.69 -16.43 -0.04
CA GLN A 47 -3.81 -16.97 -1.39
C GLN A 47 -5.27 -17.13 -1.84
N ALA A 48 -6.25 -16.85 -1.01
CA ALA A 48 -7.66 -17.05 -1.33
C ALA A 48 -8.21 -15.91 -2.16
N ASP A 49 -9.08 -16.29 -3.07
CA ASP A 49 -9.85 -15.46 -3.98
C ASP A 49 -10.59 -14.28 -3.29
N LEU A 50 -11.02 -14.43 -2.02
CA LEU A 50 -11.71 -13.42 -1.23
C LEU A 50 -10.88 -12.12 -1.05
N PHE A 51 -9.63 -12.25 -0.63
CA PHE A 51 -8.74 -11.10 -0.38
C PHE A 51 -8.38 -10.41 -1.69
N SER A 52 -8.01 -11.19 -2.71
CA SER A 52 -7.70 -10.67 -4.04
C SER A 52 -8.87 -9.92 -4.65
N LYS A 53 -10.10 -10.46 -4.55
CA LYS A 53 -11.32 -9.82 -5.05
C LYS A 53 -11.61 -8.51 -4.33
N PHE A 54 -11.41 -8.44 -3.02
CA PHE A 54 -11.62 -7.22 -2.26
C PHE A 54 -10.56 -6.17 -2.56
N GLU A 55 -9.30 -6.59 -2.73
CA GLU A 55 -8.19 -5.71 -3.05
C GLU A 55 -8.29 -5.07 -4.44
N ILE A 56 -8.95 -5.72 -5.40
CA ILE A 56 -9.23 -5.15 -6.73
C ILE A 56 -10.65 -4.57 -6.86
N GLY A 57 -11.41 -4.47 -5.77
CA GLY A 57 -12.75 -3.90 -5.76
C GLY A 57 -13.83 -4.74 -6.46
N SER A 58 -13.58 -6.05 -6.68
CA SER A 58 -14.56 -6.95 -7.32
C SER A 58 -15.69 -7.38 -6.38
N ILE A 59 -15.53 -7.17 -5.08
CA ILE A 59 -16.55 -7.40 -4.06
C ILE A 59 -16.60 -6.20 -3.10
N THR A 60 -17.77 -5.98 -2.52
CA THR A 60 -18.03 -4.92 -1.55
C THR A 60 -17.47 -5.26 -0.17
N ALA A 61 -17.30 -4.26 0.71
CA ALA A 61 -16.93 -4.48 2.10
C ALA A 61 -17.92 -5.39 2.84
N ALA A 62 -19.22 -5.32 2.52
CA ALA A 62 -20.23 -6.19 3.11
C ALA A 62 -20.02 -7.67 2.73
N GLU A 63 -19.77 -7.94 1.44
CA GLU A 63 -19.45 -9.29 0.94
C GLU A 63 -18.13 -9.81 1.52
N PHE A 64 -17.13 -8.93 1.65
CA PHE A 64 -15.85 -9.26 2.26
C PHE A 64 -16.02 -9.67 3.74
N ARG A 65 -16.74 -8.87 4.55
CA ARG A 65 -17.03 -9.21 5.97
C ARG A 65 -17.76 -10.54 6.10
N GLN A 66 -18.79 -10.79 5.27
CA GLN A 66 -19.49 -12.08 5.25
C GLN A 66 -18.56 -13.23 4.84
N GLY A 67 -17.68 -12.98 3.87
CA GLY A 67 -16.65 -13.94 3.47
C GLY A 67 -15.72 -14.30 4.62
N LEU A 68 -15.21 -13.30 5.36
CA LEU A 68 -14.35 -13.50 6.54
C LEU A 68 -15.04 -14.30 7.65
N MET A 69 -16.28 -13.96 7.98
CA MET A 69 -17.05 -14.69 9.00
C MET A 69 -17.20 -16.17 8.64
N ARG A 70 -17.59 -16.47 7.39
CA ARG A 70 -17.69 -17.87 6.92
C ARG A 70 -16.36 -18.58 6.93
N LEU A 71 -15.32 -17.89 6.53
CA LEU A 71 -14.00 -18.41 6.34
C LEU A 71 -13.31 -18.76 7.67
N LEU A 72 -13.45 -17.89 8.68
CA LEU A 72 -12.84 -18.03 9.99
C LEU A 72 -13.82 -18.60 11.04
N GLY A 73 -15.06 -18.92 10.66
CA GLY A 73 -16.01 -19.60 11.51
C GLY A 73 -16.43 -18.80 12.74
N PHE A 74 -16.56 -17.48 12.63
CA PHE A 74 -17.04 -16.62 13.73
C PHE A 74 -18.19 -15.72 13.26
N GLU A 75 -18.86 -15.09 14.22
CA GLU A 75 -19.85 -14.03 13.95
C GLU A 75 -19.49 -12.78 14.75
N ALA A 76 -19.50 -11.62 14.09
CA ALA A 76 -19.26 -10.33 14.73
C ALA A 76 -19.95 -9.21 13.95
N GLY A 77 -20.16 -8.06 14.61
CA GLY A 77 -20.64 -6.84 13.95
C GLY A 77 -19.59 -6.26 13.00
N ALA A 78 -20.07 -5.50 12.02
CA ALA A 78 -19.22 -4.89 10.98
C ALA A 78 -18.05 -4.09 11.60
N ASP A 79 -18.33 -3.26 12.61
CA ASP A 79 -17.30 -2.42 13.25
C ASP A 79 -16.18 -3.25 13.89
N ALA A 80 -16.52 -4.38 14.53
CA ALA A 80 -15.51 -5.26 15.14
C ALA A 80 -14.63 -5.93 14.08
N ILE A 81 -15.22 -6.33 12.96
CA ILE A 81 -14.48 -6.91 11.83
C ILE A 81 -13.57 -5.86 11.20
N ASP A 82 -14.06 -4.62 10.99
CA ASP A 82 -13.28 -3.54 10.41
C ASP A 82 -12.12 -3.12 11.31
N GLN A 83 -12.35 -3.07 12.64
CA GLN A 83 -11.29 -2.80 13.60
C GLN A 83 -10.19 -3.87 13.53
N ALA A 84 -10.59 -5.15 13.50
CA ALA A 84 -9.64 -6.26 13.41
C ALA A 84 -8.90 -6.26 12.07
N TRP A 85 -9.62 -5.99 10.96
CA TRP A 85 -9.03 -5.90 9.61
C TRP A 85 -8.01 -4.79 9.49
N ASN A 86 -8.32 -3.61 10.04
CA ASN A 86 -7.50 -2.41 9.97
C ASN A 86 -6.38 -2.35 11.05
N ALA A 87 -6.32 -3.31 11.98
CA ALA A 87 -5.35 -3.31 13.08
C ALA A 87 -3.90 -3.30 12.60
N LEU A 88 -3.63 -3.82 11.41
CA LEU A 88 -2.28 -3.84 10.81
C LEU A 88 -1.73 -2.44 10.48
N ILE A 89 -2.59 -1.43 10.27
CA ILE A 89 -2.17 -0.10 9.87
C ILE A 89 -1.68 0.65 11.11
N LEU A 90 -0.40 0.99 11.15
CA LEU A 90 0.21 1.70 12.26
C LEU A 90 0.27 3.22 12.02
N GLU A 91 1.35 3.86 12.34
CA GLU A 91 1.56 5.30 12.20
C GLU A 91 2.19 5.66 10.85
N PHE A 92 2.02 6.92 10.48
CA PHE A 92 2.76 7.60 9.43
C PHE A 92 3.97 8.31 10.05
N PRO A 93 5.21 7.84 9.85
CA PRO A 93 6.38 8.55 10.37
C PRO A 93 6.46 9.95 9.77
N PRO A 94 6.54 11.02 10.59
CA PRO A 94 6.54 12.41 10.10
C PRO A 94 7.68 12.70 9.13
N GLU A 95 8.84 12.09 9.33
CA GLU A 95 10.02 12.21 8.48
C GLU A 95 9.77 11.70 7.05
N ARG A 96 8.96 10.64 6.88
CA ARG A 96 8.58 10.13 5.55
C ARG A 96 7.65 11.10 4.83
N VAL A 97 6.69 11.67 5.54
CA VAL A 97 5.77 12.65 4.96
C VAL A 97 6.52 13.92 4.56
N GLU A 98 7.46 14.39 5.39
CA GLU A 98 8.29 15.54 5.02
C GLU A 98 9.20 15.26 3.82
N LEU A 99 9.75 14.04 3.72
CA LEU A 99 10.50 13.60 2.55
C LEU A 99 9.64 13.66 1.27
N LEU A 100 8.40 13.15 1.31
CA LEU A 100 7.47 13.25 0.17
C LEU A 100 7.23 14.70 -0.23
N ARG A 101 7.01 15.61 0.72
CA ARG A 101 6.79 17.03 0.45
C ARG A 101 8.01 17.71 -0.18
N GLN A 102 9.21 17.33 0.24
CA GLN A 102 10.46 17.86 -0.34
C GLN A 102 10.68 17.30 -1.75
N LEU A 103 10.43 16.01 -1.96
CA LEU A 103 10.52 15.37 -3.27
C LEU A 103 9.51 15.95 -4.26
N GLY A 104 8.26 16.13 -3.86
CA GLY A 104 7.20 16.68 -4.71
C GLY A 104 7.46 18.11 -5.22
N ARG A 105 8.38 18.85 -4.59
CA ARG A 105 8.83 20.17 -5.09
C ARG A 105 9.90 20.09 -6.20
N ARG A 106 10.52 18.92 -6.36
CA ARG A 106 11.68 18.74 -7.27
C ARG A 106 11.44 17.71 -8.35
N LYS A 107 10.55 16.76 -8.07
CA LYS A 107 10.29 15.57 -8.89
C LYS A 107 8.79 15.32 -8.99
N ARG A 108 8.40 14.58 -10.01
CA ARG A 108 7.05 14.04 -10.10
C ARG A 108 6.95 12.82 -9.19
N ILE A 109 6.04 12.83 -8.25
CA ILE A 109 5.84 11.71 -7.31
C ILE A 109 4.43 11.14 -7.44
N PHE A 110 4.32 9.83 -7.41
CA PHE A 110 3.08 9.07 -7.59
C PHE A 110 2.93 8.04 -6.48
N LEU A 111 1.69 7.70 -6.17
CA LEU A 111 1.37 6.59 -5.27
C LEU A 111 0.77 5.44 -6.07
N LEU A 112 1.23 4.21 -5.84
CA LEU A 112 0.66 2.97 -6.39
C LEU A 112 0.54 1.92 -5.29
N SER A 113 -0.66 1.74 -4.76
CA SER A 113 -0.91 0.86 -3.61
C SER A 113 -1.92 -0.23 -3.90
N ASN A 114 -1.55 -1.46 -3.50
CA ASN A 114 -2.50 -2.56 -3.37
C ASN A 114 -3.27 -2.38 -2.06
N ILE A 115 -4.47 -1.81 -2.15
CA ILE A 115 -5.26 -1.43 -0.98
C ILE A 115 -6.76 -1.55 -1.27
N ASN A 116 -7.53 -1.96 -0.27
CA ASN A 116 -8.99 -2.01 -0.32
C ASN A 116 -9.62 -0.76 0.31
N GLU A 117 -10.94 -0.60 0.13
CA GLU A 117 -11.68 0.57 0.60
C GLU A 117 -11.61 0.78 2.13
N LEU A 118 -11.60 -0.30 2.95
CA LEU A 118 -11.54 -0.21 4.40
C LEU A 118 -10.15 0.25 4.89
N HIS A 119 -9.10 -0.30 4.29
CA HIS A 119 -7.74 0.12 4.59
C HIS A 119 -7.48 1.55 4.14
N LEU A 120 -7.98 1.97 2.96
CA LEU A 120 -7.80 3.34 2.48
C LEU A 120 -8.47 4.34 3.43
N ALA A 121 -9.74 4.12 3.80
CA ALA A 121 -10.44 5.00 4.73
C ALA A 121 -9.73 5.13 6.09
N THR A 122 -9.16 4.02 6.59
CA THR A 122 -8.38 4.04 7.84
C THR A 122 -7.04 4.75 7.67
N SER A 123 -6.35 4.55 6.55
CA SER A 123 -5.10 5.24 6.25
C SER A 123 -5.29 6.75 6.14
N ASP A 124 -6.32 7.20 5.42
CA ASP A 124 -6.65 8.63 5.30
C ASP A 124 -6.96 9.28 6.66
N ARG A 125 -7.74 8.59 7.50
CA ARG A 125 -8.04 9.06 8.85
C ARG A 125 -6.77 9.16 9.70
N LYS A 126 -5.94 8.11 9.73
CA LYS A 126 -4.68 8.10 10.50
C LYS A 126 -3.68 9.14 9.98
N PHE A 127 -3.62 9.35 8.66
CA PHE A 127 -2.80 10.40 8.07
C PHE A 127 -3.25 11.78 8.56
N ALA A 128 -4.56 12.07 8.51
CA ALA A 128 -5.11 13.35 9.00
C ALA A 128 -4.89 13.54 10.51
N GLU A 129 -5.04 12.48 11.32
CA GLU A 129 -4.78 12.51 12.76
C GLU A 129 -3.29 12.80 13.07
N ALA A 130 -2.37 12.21 12.30
CA ALA A 130 -0.94 12.37 12.53
C ALA A 130 -0.39 13.71 12.02
N MET A 131 -0.87 14.18 10.87
CA MET A 131 -0.30 15.33 10.14
C MET A 131 -1.12 16.61 10.28
N GLY A 132 -2.35 16.53 10.78
CA GLY A 132 -3.31 17.62 10.72
C GLY A 132 -3.91 17.81 9.32
N THR A 133 -4.89 18.70 9.22
CA THR A 133 -5.62 18.94 7.95
C THR A 133 -4.96 19.99 7.06
N ASP A 134 -4.00 20.73 7.58
CA ASP A 134 -3.37 21.87 6.87
C ASP A 134 -2.49 21.45 5.68
N ILE A 135 -2.05 20.19 5.66
CA ILE A 135 -1.22 19.65 4.57
C ILE A 135 -2.02 18.92 3.50
N GLY A 136 -3.36 18.92 3.59
CA GLY A 136 -4.24 18.17 2.69
C GLY A 136 -4.39 16.70 3.06
N THR A 137 -4.90 15.90 2.13
CA THR A 137 -5.08 14.46 2.27
C THR A 137 -3.80 13.70 1.95
N LEU A 138 -3.78 12.39 2.22
CA LEU A 138 -2.68 11.52 1.78
C LEU A 138 -2.49 11.58 0.26
N ALA A 139 -3.58 11.58 -0.51
CA ALA A 139 -3.51 11.65 -1.97
C ALA A 139 -2.92 12.98 -2.47
N ASP A 140 -3.15 14.09 -1.76
CA ASP A 140 -2.64 15.43 -2.11
C ASP A 140 -1.10 15.53 -1.97
N GLN A 141 -0.46 14.56 -1.35
CA GLN A 141 1.01 14.52 -1.27
C GLN A 141 1.65 14.07 -2.60
N PHE A 142 0.86 13.59 -3.56
CA PHE A 142 1.31 13.04 -4.84
C PHE A 142 0.69 13.81 -6.01
N GLU A 143 1.35 13.78 -7.16
CA GLU A 143 0.75 14.27 -8.40
C GLU A 143 -0.49 13.45 -8.77
N ARG A 144 -0.44 12.13 -8.51
CA ARG A 144 -1.57 11.21 -8.65
C ARG A 144 -1.39 9.97 -7.80
N ALA A 145 -2.51 9.48 -7.23
CA ALA A 145 -2.57 8.24 -6.46
C ALA A 145 -3.39 7.18 -7.22
N TYR A 146 -2.87 5.94 -7.22
CA TYR A 146 -3.49 4.75 -7.80
C TYR A 146 -3.73 3.73 -6.70
N TYR A 147 -4.99 3.40 -6.50
CA TYR A 147 -5.44 2.42 -5.53
C TYR A 147 -6.05 1.23 -6.25
N SER A 148 -5.57 0.01 -5.98
CA SER A 148 -5.94 -1.22 -6.71
C SER A 148 -7.45 -1.43 -6.81
N HIS A 149 -8.20 -1.19 -5.72
CA HIS A 149 -9.66 -1.36 -5.70
C HIS A 149 -10.41 -0.35 -6.57
N LEU A 150 -9.83 0.84 -6.85
CA LEU A 150 -10.44 1.85 -7.72
C LEU A 150 -10.09 1.64 -9.19
N VAL A 151 -8.90 1.11 -9.47
CA VAL A 151 -8.44 0.88 -10.85
C VAL A 151 -8.71 -0.53 -11.35
N CYS A 152 -9.23 -1.42 -10.49
CA CYS A 152 -9.56 -2.82 -10.77
C CYS A 152 -8.36 -3.63 -11.29
N ASP A 153 -7.16 -3.27 -10.85
CA ASP A 153 -5.89 -3.93 -11.19
C ASP A 153 -4.91 -3.78 -10.02
N ARG A 154 -3.90 -4.65 -9.96
CA ARG A 154 -2.99 -4.68 -8.82
C ARG A 154 -1.56 -5.06 -9.20
N LYS A 155 -0.60 -4.65 -8.41
CA LYS A 155 0.78 -5.18 -8.43
C LYS A 155 0.74 -6.69 -8.08
N PRO A 156 1.54 -7.54 -8.70
CA PRO A 156 2.64 -7.26 -9.62
C PRO A 156 2.26 -7.28 -11.13
N ASN A 157 0.96 -7.18 -11.48
CA ASN A 157 0.58 -7.20 -12.89
C ASN A 157 1.30 -6.08 -13.65
N ALA A 158 1.93 -6.42 -14.78
CA ALA A 158 2.59 -5.42 -15.64
C ALA A 158 1.61 -4.33 -16.13
N SER A 159 0.32 -4.66 -16.27
CA SER A 159 -0.74 -3.76 -16.73
C SER A 159 -0.92 -2.53 -15.83
N ILE A 160 -0.84 -2.70 -14.50
CA ILE A 160 -1.00 -1.56 -13.57
C ILE A 160 0.16 -0.57 -13.68
N PHE A 161 1.39 -1.06 -13.81
CA PHE A 161 2.57 -0.21 -14.02
C PHE A 161 2.51 0.49 -15.37
N GLN A 162 2.13 -0.24 -16.44
CA GLN A 162 1.96 0.34 -17.77
C GLN A 162 0.88 1.43 -17.79
N ARG A 163 -0.19 1.25 -17.01
CA ARG A 163 -1.23 2.27 -16.84
C ARG A 163 -0.66 3.55 -16.21
N VAL A 164 0.10 3.43 -15.10
CA VAL A 164 0.73 4.59 -14.45
C VAL A 164 1.67 5.31 -15.42
N ILE A 165 2.50 4.56 -16.16
CA ILE A 165 3.43 5.10 -17.15
C ILE A 165 2.67 5.88 -18.23
N ASN A 166 1.67 5.26 -18.85
CA ASN A 166 0.94 5.83 -19.99
C ASN A 166 0.11 7.06 -19.60
N GLU A 167 -0.65 6.96 -18.48
CA GLU A 167 -1.53 8.04 -18.04
C GLU A 167 -0.76 9.31 -17.61
N ASN A 168 0.51 9.16 -17.24
CA ASN A 168 1.34 10.28 -16.78
C ASN A 168 2.50 10.60 -17.75
N ASN A 169 2.59 9.92 -18.89
CA ASN A 169 3.67 10.10 -19.88
C ASN A 169 5.06 9.99 -19.24
N LEU A 170 5.28 8.92 -18.44
CA LEU A 170 6.56 8.69 -17.78
C LEU A 170 7.55 8.01 -18.73
N ASP A 171 8.83 8.32 -18.57
CA ASP A 171 9.94 7.55 -19.13
C ASP A 171 10.29 6.42 -18.13
N PRO A 172 10.04 5.14 -18.45
CA PRO A 172 10.34 4.04 -17.52
C PRO A 172 11.80 4.02 -17.06
N ALA A 173 12.74 4.30 -17.96
CA ALA A 173 14.17 4.30 -17.64
C ALA A 173 14.58 5.41 -16.66
N LYS A 174 13.73 6.44 -16.50
CA LYS A 174 13.91 7.56 -15.56
C LYS A 174 12.89 7.58 -14.43
N THR A 175 12.16 6.50 -14.26
CA THR A 175 11.15 6.37 -13.19
C THR A 175 11.59 5.29 -12.21
N LEU A 176 11.65 5.65 -10.94
CA LEU A 176 11.99 4.77 -9.84
C LEU A 176 10.71 4.29 -9.16
N PHE A 177 10.60 2.99 -8.89
CA PHE A 177 9.55 2.39 -8.08
C PHE A 177 10.11 1.86 -6.76
N LEU A 178 9.48 2.22 -5.65
CA LEU A 178 9.85 1.84 -4.29
C LEU A 178 8.73 1.00 -3.67
N ASP A 179 9.04 -0.22 -3.24
CA ASP A 179 8.05 -1.16 -2.68
C ASP A 179 8.73 -2.09 -1.67
N ASP A 180 8.03 -2.49 -0.61
CA ASP A 180 8.51 -3.40 0.42
C ASP A 180 8.35 -4.88 0.02
N THR A 181 7.61 -5.16 -1.03
CA THR A 181 7.33 -6.51 -1.51
C THR A 181 8.15 -6.82 -2.77
N ALA A 182 9.19 -7.65 -2.64
CA ALA A 182 10.08 -8.00 -3.75
C ALA A 182 9.35 -8.53 -5.00
N HIS A 183 8.21 -9.22 -4.82
CA HIS A 183 7.41 -9.73 -5.94
C HIS A 183 6.80 -8.61 -6.81
N ASN A 184 6.48 -7.47 -6.22
CA ASN A 184 5.95 -6.31 -6.94
C ASN A 184 7.02 -5.67 -7.83
N LEU A 185 8.29 -5.68 -7.40
CA LEU A 185 9.40 -5.13 -8.17
C LEU A 185 9.59 -5.85 -9.50
N VAL A 186 9.40 -7.18 -9.51
CA VAL A 186 9.48 -7.99 -10.74
C VAL A 186 8.50 -7.49 -11.82
N GLY A 187 7.26 -7.16 -11.42
CA GLY A 187 6.26 -6.62 -12.36
C GLY A 187 6.63 -5.24 -12.89
N ALA A 188 7.24 -4.39 -12.06
CA ALA A 188 7.72 -3.07 -12.44
C ALA A 188 8.91 -3.14 -13.43
N GLU A 189 9.85 -4.04 -13.17
CA GLU A 189 11.02 -4.26 -14.04
C GLU A 189 10.62 -4.76 -15.43
N GLN A 190 9.56 -5.56 -15.54
CA GLN A 190 9.04 -6.02 -16.84
C GLN A 190 8.60 -4.89 -17.78
N VAL A 191 8.24 -3.74 -17.23
CA VAL A 191 7.86 -2.55 -18.01
C VAL A 191 8.98 -1.51 -18.08
N GLY A 192 10.18 -1.85 -17.61
CA GLY A 192 11.40 -1.04 -17.71
C GLY A 192 11.59 -0.02 -16.59
N LEU A 193 10.79 -0.06 -15.51
CA LEU A 193 11.00 0.78 -14.33
C LEU A 193 12.26 0.38 -13.59
N GLN A 194 12.92 1.35 -12.99
CA GLN A 194 13.96 1.11 -12.03
C GLN A 194 13.35 0.82 -10.65
N THR A 195 13.94 -0.06 -9.86
CA THR A 195 13.33 -0.52 -8.61
C THR A 195 14.30 -0.45 -7.43
N ILE A 196 13.77 -0.15 -6.24
CA ILE A 196 14.48 -0.35 -4.97
C ILE A 196 13.55 -1.10 -4.02
N HIS A 197 14.06 -2.18 -3.46
CA HIS A 197 13.40 -2.93 -2.39
C HIS A 197 13.57 -2.20 -1.06
N ILE A 198 12.45 -1.79 -0.47
CA ILE A 198 12.41 -1.17 0.85
C ILE A 198 12.32 -2.27 1.90
N THR A 199 13.20 -2.22 2.88
CA THR A 199 13.23 -3.17 4.00
C THR A 199 13.46 -2.41 5.31
N PRO A 200 13.26 -3.03 6.48
CA PRO A 200 13.58 -2.39 7.75
C PRO A 200 15.04 -1.92 7.85
N GLU A 201 15.97 -2.62 7.18
CA GLU A 201 17.39 -2.26 7.13
C GLU A 201 17.71 -1.19 6.07
N ASN A 202 16.79 -0.97 5.13
CA ASN A 202 16.93 0.01 4.04
C ASN A 202 15.60 0.77 3.83
N PRO A 203 15.13 1.52 4.84
CA PRO A 203 13.90 2.31 4.74
C PRO A 203 14.10 3.53 3.83
N ILE A 204 13.00 4.14 3.36
CA ILE A 204 13.10 5.27 2.42
C ILE A 204 13.89 6.46 2.97
N GLU A 205 13.91 6.65 4.29
CA GLU A 205 14.66 7.71 4.98
C GLU A 205 16.18 7.53 4.86
N SER A 206 16.65 6.30 4.65
CA SER A 206 18.07 6.00 4.45
C SER A 206 18.54 6.23 3.02
N LEU A 207 17.60 6.40 2.09
CA LEU A 207 17.91 6.62 0.67
C LEU A 207 18.14 8.11 0.42
N ASN A 208 19.20 8.45 -0.29
CA ASN A 208 19.46 9.84 -0.69
C ASN A 208 18.57 10.26 -1.88
N LEU A 209 17.24 10.12 -1.73
CA LEU A 209 16.27 10.38 -2.81
C LEU A 209 16.26 11.86 -3.25
N LEU A 210 16.66 12.76 -2.39
CA LEU A 210 16.74 14.20 -2.68
C LEU A 210 17.92 14.56 -3.59
N ASP A 211 18.90 13.67 -3.72
CA ASP A 211 20.12 13.86 -4.51
C ASP A 211 20.02 13.23 -5.91
N LEU A 212 18.85 12.68 -6.28
CA LEU A 212 18.57 12.02 -7.56
C LEU A 212 18.39 12.96 -8.73
#